data_8b50937a6c30e4a76c0117c1265649ad
#
_entry.id   8b50937a6c30e4a76c0117c1265649ad
#
_cell.length_a   1.000
_cell.length_b   1.000
_cell.length_c   1.000
_cell.angle_alpha   90.00
_cell.angle_beta   90.00
_cell.angle_gamma   90.00
#
_symmetry.space_group_name_H-M   'P 1'
#
loop_
_entity.id
_entity.type
_entity.pdbx_description
1 polymer ?
#
loop_
_entity_poly.entity_id
_entity_poly.type
_entity_poly.pdbx_seq_one_letter_code
_entity_poly.pdbx_strand_id
1 'polypeptide(L)' 'MSDKSLKVTLVKSLNGRLKNHQQSVRGLGIRRIHQTVEVADTPENRGMINTAYYLLKVEESS' A
#
# COMPACT_ATOMS: atom_id res chain seq x y z
N MET A 1 7.70 8.08 -19.23
CA MET A 1 8.02 7.27 -18.06
C MET A 1 7.89 8.10 -16.80
N SER A 2 7.17 7.58 -15.87
CA SER A 2 7.01 8.29 -14.60
C SER A 2 8.12 7.87 -13.64
N ASP A 3 8.87 8.83 -13.14
CA ASP A 3 9.85 8.60 -12.10
C ASP A 3 9.24 8.74 -10.71
N LYS A 4 7.93 8.88 -10.66
CA LYS A 4 7.25 9.05 -9.40
C LYS A 4 7.11 7.74 -8.67
N SER A 5 7.27 7.80 -7.38
CA SER A 5 7.02 6.67 -6.51
C SER A 5 6.14 7.12 -5.36
N LEU A 6 5.58 6.15 -4.67
CA LEU A 6 4.70 6.38 -3.54
C LEU A 6 5.27 5.67 -2.33
N LYS A 7 5.28 6.36 -1.20
CA LYS A 7 5.61 5.74 0.08
C LYS A 7 4.32 5.34 0.75
N VAL A 8 4.20 4.06 1.04
CA VAL A 8 2.99 3.49 1.62
C VAL A 8 3.35 2.91 2.97
N THR A 9 2.64 3.32 3.98
CA THR A 9 2.85 2.85 5.36
C THR A 9 1.57 2.19 5.85
N LEU A 10 1.70 0.99 6.38
CA LEU A 10 0.57 0.30 6.99
C LEU A 10 0.34 0.87 8.39
N VAL A 11 -0.78 1.55 8.57
CA VAL A 11 -1.09 2.22 9.86
C VAL A 11 -2.08 1.46 10.71
N LYS A 12 -2.71 0.44 10.16
CA LYS A 12 -3.67 -0.40 10.90
C LYS A 12 -3.35 -1.87 10.68
N SER A 13 -3.68 -2.68 11.67
CA SER A 13 -3.45 -4.12 11.59
C SER A 13 -4.26 -4.76 10.48
N LEU A 14 -3.69 -5.78 9.84
CA LEU A 14 -4.40 -6.59 8.85
C LEU A 14 -5.29 -7.64 9.51
N ASN A 15 -5.11 -7.86 10.79
CA ASN A 15 -5.84 -8.91 11.51
C ASN A 15 -7.35 -8.60 11.49
N GLY A 16 -8.15 -9.59 11.08
CA GLY A 16 -9.58 -9.42 11.00
C GLY A 16 -10.08 -8.66 9.78
N ARG A 17 -9.19 -8.30 8.86
CA ARG A 17 -9.61 -7.61 7.64
C ARG A 17 -9.95 -8.61 6.53
N LEU A 18 -10.65 -8.12 5.51
CA LEU A 18 -11.02 -8.95 4.37
C LEU A 18 -9.76 -9.43 3.65
N LYS A 19 -9.83 -10.66 3.11
CA LYS A 19 -8.68 -11.22 2.42
C LYS A 19 -8.23 -10.38 1.24
N ASN A 20 -9.17 -9.79 0.50
CA ASN A 20 -8.83 -8.94 -0.63
C ASN A 20 -7.96 -7.77 -0.19
N HIS A 21 -8.29 -7.16 0.95
CA HIS A 21 -7.52 -6.05 1.48
C HIS A 21 -6.15 -6.50 1.94
N GLN A 22 -6.08 -7.65 2.59
CA GLN A 22 -4.80 -8.21 3.02
C GLN A 22 -3.91 -8.52 1.82
N GLN A 23 -4.49 -9.08 0.78
CA GLN A 23 -3.74 -9.41 -0.44
C GLN A 23 -3.23 -8.16 -1.14
N SER A 24 -4.02 -7.10 -1.16
CA SER A 24 -3.60 -5.85 -1.76
C SER A 24 -2.39 -5.27 -1.02
N VAL A 25 -2.42 -5.29 0.30
CA VAL A 25 -1.31 -4.80 1.11
C VAL A 25 -0.07 -5.66 0.89
N ARG A 26 -0.23 -6.98 0.86
CA ARG A 26 0.89 -7.90 0.60
C ARG A 26 1.45 -7.72 -0.80
N GLY A 27 0.58 -7.44 -1.77
CA GLY A 27 1.02 -7.16 -3.13
C GLY A 27 1.89 -5.92 -3.22
N LEU A 28 1.71 -4.98 -2.29
CA LEU A 28 2.58 -3.80 -2.20
C LEU A 28 3.90 -4.09 -1.51
N GLY A 29 4.02 -5.25 -0.88
CA GLY A 29 5.25 -5.63 -0.18
C GLY A 29 5.23 -5.40 1.32
N ILE A 30 4.11 -4.97 1.86
CA ILE A 30 3.98 -4.70 3.29
C ILE A 30 3.56 -5.98 4.01
N ARG A 31 4.27 -6.31 5.07
CA ARG A 31 3.99 -7.52 5.86
C ARG A 31 3.69 -7.26 7.32
N ARG A 32 3.97 -6.06 7.81
CA ARG A 32 3.77 -5.70 9.21
C ARG A 32 3.13 -4.34 9.33
N ILE A 33 2.49 -4.13 10.47
CA ILE A 33 1.98 -2.80 10.80
C ILE A 33 3.17 -1.84 10.97
N HIS A 34 2.96 -0.61 10.55
CA HIS A 34 3.95 0.47 10.58
C HIS A 34 5.14 0.26 9.64
N GLN A 35 5.08 -0.75 8.79
CA GLN A 35 6.10 -0.91 7.76
C GLN A 35 5.84 0.08 6.63
N THR A 36 6.90 0.73 6.17
CA THR A 36 6.85 1.64 5.03
C THR A 36 7.54 0.99 3.84
N VAL A 37 6.91 1.06 2.68
CA VAL A 37 7.51 0.59 1.44
C VAL A 37 7.37 1.68 0.39
N GLU A 38 8.29 1.68 -0.56
CA GLU A 38 8.21 2.57 -1.70
C GLU A 38 7.84 1.75 -2.92
N VAL A 39 6.79 2.18 -3.62
CA VAL A 39 6.30 1.49 -4.79
C VAL A 39 6.18 2.47 -5.95
N ALA A 40 6.30 1.95 -7.16
CA ALA A 40 6.13 2.78 -8.35
C ALA A 40 4.69 3.29 -8.45
N ASP A 41 4.54 4.50 -8.95
CA ASP A 41 3.22 5.08 -9.16
C ASP A 41 2.62 4.54 -10.46
N THR A 42 2.08 3.34 -10.39
CA THR A 42 1.45 2.68 -11.52
C THR A 42 -0.02 2.45 -11.23
N PRO A 43 -0.85 2.29 -12.28
CA PRO A 43 -2.26 1.98 -12.06
C PRO A 43 -2.49 0.73 -11.23
N GLU A 44 -1.63 -0.27 -11.36
CA GLU A 44 -1.74 -1.51 -10.59
C GLU A 44 -1.52 -1.25 -9.11
N ASN A 45 -0.46 -0.52 -8.79
CA ASN A 45 -0.16 -0.18 -7.40
C ASN A 45 -1.22 0.74 -6.81
N ARG A 46 -1.70 1.69 -7.60
CA ARG A 46 -2.78 2.56 -7.15
C ARG A 46 -4.06 1.78 -6.89
N GLY A 47 -4.35 0.77 -7.70
CA GLY A 47 -5.50 -0.09 -7.48
C GLY A 47 -5.43 -0.83 -6.15
N MET A 48 -4.26 -1.38 -5.83
CA MET A 48 -4.05 -2.05 -4.56
C MET A 48 -4.15 -1.09 -3.38
N ILE A 49 -3.58 0.09 -3.51
CA ILE A 49 -3.66 1.13 -2.49
C ILE A 49 -5.12 1.53 -2.28
N ASN A 50 -5.85 1.73 -3.36
CA ASN A 50 -7.24 2.16 -3.28
C ASN A 50 -8.12 1.10 -2.60
N THR A 51 -7.83 -0.17 -2.81
CA THR A 51 -8.58 -1.26 -2.17
C THR A 51 -8.41 -1.23 -0.65
N ALA A 52 -7.23 -0.90 -0.17
CA ALA A 52 -6.91 -0.93 1.25
C ALA A 52 -6.50 0.45 1.79
N TYR A 53 -6.96 1.52 1.16
CA TYR A 53 -6.48 2.87 1.50
C TYR A 53 -6.73 3.24 2.96
N TYR A 54 -7.80 2.73 3.54
CA TYR A 54 -8.13 3.05 4.93
C TYR A 54 -7.17 2.40 5.93
N LEU A 55 -6.37 1.46 5.46
CA LEU A 55 -5.34 0.80 6.28
C LEU A 55 -3.97 1.44 6.06
N LEU A 56 -3.83 2.28 5.05
CA LEU A 56 -2.55 2.75 4.57
C LEU A 56 -2.46 4.26 4.63
N LYS A 57 -1.24 4.73 4.85
CA LYS A 57 -0.91 6.14 4.67
C LYS A 57 -0.02 6.24 3.45
N VAL A 58 -0.41 7.05 2.50
CA VAL A 58 0.30 7.19 1.22
C VAL A 58 0.88 8.59 1.13
N GLU A 59 2.16 8.65 0.80
CA GLU A 59 2.84 9.92 0.55
C GLU A 59 3.50 9.85 -0.81
N GLU A 60 3.43 10.95 -1.56
CA GLU A 60 4.16 11.02 -2.82
C GLU A 60 5.63 11.26 -2.54
N SER A 61 6.45 10.46 -3.22
CA SER A 61 7.89 10.55 -3.10
C SER A 61 8.44 10.78 -4.50
N SER A 62 8.64 12.00 -4.86
CA SER A 62 9.16 12.29 -6.18
C SER A 62 10.29 13.30 -6.13
#